data_f66ab8b89039c3e80e3a6f9596094bcd
#
_entry.id   f66ab8b89039c3e80e3a6f9596094bcd
#
_cell.length_a   1.000
_cell.length_b   1.000
_cell.length_c   1.000
_cell.angle_alpha   90.00
_cell.angle_beta   90.00
_cell.angle_gamma   90.00
#
_symmetry.space_group_name_H-M   'P 1'
#
loop_
_entity.id
_entity.type
_entity.pdbx_description
1 polymer ?
#
loop_
_entity_poly.entity_id
_entity_poly.type
_entity_poly.pdbx_seq_one_letter_code
_entity_poly.pdbx_strand_id
1 'polypeptide(L)'
;MPYEDMVEKLADLVRDSKRVYALTGVSISTESGIPDFRSLGPGFLAKIDPEKSLSLTELHRNPAEFYQKFLNLWYSFIDARPNLGHLALSQMEKMGFLKGVITQNIDGLHKAAGSKNVWEIHGHLRIGYCMKCNHHYSLPEIISQVEQGDNPPLCKECQGIIRPGVVLFEDLMSPDFFDARSEINGADLLLVAGSKLKVQPATSLPSLVHKVAIINQRSTTWDKKAVLVINRSISKTLVDLVDCLKAGI
;
A
#
# COMPACT_ATOMS: atom_id res chain seq x y z
N MET A 1 26.07 -6.96 11.39
CA MET A 1 26.47 -5.79 10.58
C MET A 1 25.88 -4.57 11.25
N PRO A 2 26.65 -3.51 11.55
CA PRO A 2 26.17 -2.23 12.03
C PRO A 2 25.10 -1.65 11.12
N TYR A 3 24.24 -0.77 11.64
CA TYR A 3 23.12 -0.22 10.87
C TYR A 3 23.60 0.65 9.70
N GLU A 4 24.61 1.47 9.95
CA GLU A 4 25.23 2.35 8.96
C GLU A 4 25.78 1.56 7.77
N ASP A 5 26.48 0.44 8.03
CA ASP A 5 26.99 -0.46 7.00
C ASP A 5 25.86 -1.11 6.17
N MET A 6 24.69 -1.37 6.82
CA MET A 6 23.53 -1.90 6.11
C MET A 6 22.93 -0.86 5.16
N VAL A 7 22.86 0.40 5.60
CA VAL A 7 22.34 1.51 4.78
C VAL A 7 23.26 1.78 3.60
N GLU A 8 24.60 1.79 3.83
CA GLU A 8 25.57 1.97 2.74
C GLU A 8 25.49 0.82 1.74
N LYS A 9 25.43 -0.44 2.21
CA LYS A 9 25.22 -1.59 1.32
C LYS A 9 23.93 -1.49 0.52
N LEU A 10 22.85 -0.94 1.12
CA LEU A 10 21.62 -0.69 0.41
C LEU A 10 21.78 0.38 -0.66
N ALA A 11 22.51 1.45 -0.35
CA ALA A 11 22.83 2.51 -1.31
C ALA A 11 23.63 1.98 -2.51
N ASP A 12 24.64 1.11 -2.26
CA ASP A 12 25.40 0.46 -3.33
C ASP A 12 24.49 -0.43 -4.19
N LEU A 13 23.62 -1.24 -3.60
CA LEU A 13 22.65 -2.03 -4.36
C LEU A 13 21.77 -1.17 -5.26
N VAL A 14 21.39 0.02 -4.80
CA VAL A 14 20.58 0.97 -5.59
C VAL A 14 21.44 1.60 -6.70
N ARG A 15 22.66 2.07 -6.41
CA ARG A 15 23.59 2.68 -7.40
C ARG A 15 23.95 1.71 -8.53
N ASP A 16 24.17 0.44 -8.19
CA ASP A 16 24.53 -0.61 -9.13
C ASP A 16 23.34 -1.13 -9.98
N SER A 17 22.14 -0.67 -9.70
CA SER A 17 20.91 -1.12 -10.35
C SER A 17 20.35 -0.05 -11.29
N LYS A 18 20.01 -0.42 -12.52
CA LYS A 18 19.39 0.49 -13.51
C LYS A 18 17.87 0.55 -13.36
N ARG A 19 17.26 -0.56 -12.95
CA ARG A 19 15.81 -0.71 -12.82
C ARG A 19 15.48 -1.09 -11.37
N VAL A 20 15.26 -0.07 -10.53
CA VAL A 20 14.87 -0.20 -9.12
C VAL A 20 13.42 0.16 -8.96
N TYR A 21 12.64 -0.68 -8.30
CA TYR A 21 11.25 -0.43 -7.92
C TYR A 21 11.07 -0.61 -6.42
N ALA A 22 10.06 0.05 -5.85
CA ALA A 22 9.65 -0.17 -4.46
C ALA A 22 8.33 -0.93 -4.41
N LEU A 23 8.23 -1.93 -3.52
CA LEU A 23 6.97 -2.58 -3.15
C LEU A 23 6.64 -2.23 -1.71
N THR A 24 5.52 -1.52 -1.49
CA THR A 24 5.15 -1.04 -0.16
C THR A 24 3.89 -1.71 0.37
N GLY A 25 3.77 -1.76 1.69
CA GLY A 25 2.60 -2.25 2.42
C GLY A 25 2.28 -1.38 3.62
N VAL A 26 1.25 -1.75 4.36
CA VAL A 26 0.63 -0.91 5.40
C VAL A 26 1.59 -0.36 6.44
N SER A 27 2.68 -1.07 6.76
CA SER A 27 3.62 -0.62 7.80
C SER A 27 4.40 0.65 7.42
N ILE A 28 4.47 1.06 6.13
CA ILE A 28 5.04 2.36 5.76
C ILE A 28 4.11 3.52 6.17
N SER A 29 2.80 3.27 6.24
CA SER A 29 1.78 4.30 6.55
C SER A 29 1.44 4.41 8.03
N THR A 30 2.03 3.58 8.90
CA THR A 30 1.75 3.63 10.35
C THR A 30 2.19 4.95 10.98
N GLU A 31 3.30 5.53 10.53
CA GLU A 31 3.76 6.86 10.96
C GLU A 31 2.89 8.02 10.41
N SER A 32 1.97 7.72 9.49
CA SER A 32 0.94 8.65 9.00
C SER A 32 -0.38 8.55 9.76
N GLY A 33 -0.44 7.74 10.83
CA GLY A 33 -1.63 7.51 11.64
C GLY A 33 -2.56 6.41 11.12
N ILE A 34 -2.21 5.73 10.02
CA ILE A 34 -3.00 4.61 9.49
C ILE A 34 -2.62 3.32 10.23
N PRO A 35 -3.56 2.69 10.94
CA PRO A 35 -3.23 1.49 11.71
C PRO A 35 -2.91 0.29 10.82
N ASP A 36 -1.92 -0.53 11.22
CA ASP A 36 -1.70 -1.85 10.61
C ASP A 36 -2.72 -2.84 11.16
N PHE A 37 -3.79 -3.08 10.39
CA PHE A 37 -4.93 -3.95 10.75
C PHE A 37 -4.54 -5.36 11.19
N ARG A 38 -3.41 -5.86 10.70
CA ARG A 38 -2.91 -7.19 11.03
C ARG A 38 -2.04 -7.20 12.27
N SER A 39 -1.68 -6.03 12.78
CA SER A 39 -0.83 -5.85 13.96
C SER A 39 -1.58 -5.28 15.15
N LEU A 40 -2.85 -4.90 15.00
CA LEU A 40 -3.69 -4.45 16.11
C LEU A 40 -3.84 -5.59 17.13
N GLY A 41 -3.49 -5.28 18.39
CA GLY A 41 -3.67 -6.16 19.54
C GLY A 41 -5.15 -6.53 19.77
N PRO A 42 -5.55 -7.08 20.92
CA PRO A 42 -6.87 -7.65 21.18
C PRO A 42 -8.04 -6.64 21.21
N GLY A 43 -8.02 -5.67 20.28
CA GLY A 43 -9.08 -4.68 20.07
C GLY A 43 -10.19 -5.18 19.12
N PHE A 44 -11.11 -4.27 18.77
CA PHE A 44 -12.29 -4.53 17.93
C PHE A 44 -11.95 -5.27 16.61
N LEU A 45 -10.82 -4.94 15.97
CA LEU A 45 -10.39 -5.57 14.71
C LEU A 45 -9.69 -6.93 14.88
N ALA A 46 -9.23 -7.27 16.08
CA ALA A 46 -8.67 -8.61 16.34
C ALA A 46 -9.76 -9.72 16.32
N LYS A 47 -11.02 -9.33 16.43
CA LYS A 47 -12.19 -10.23 16.35
C LYS A 47 -12.75 -10.33 14.92
N ILE A 48 -12.23 -9.52 13.98
CA ILE A 48 -12.69 -9.49 12.59
C ILE A 48 -11.70 -10.30 11.76
N ASP A 49 -12.19 -11.33 11.09
CA ASP A 49 -11.46 -12.01 10.02
C ASP A 49 -11.42 -11.07 8.80
N PRO A 50 -10.26 -10.47 8.45
CA PRO A 50 -10.21 -9.49 7.36
C PRO A 50 -10.60 -10.10 6.02
N GLU A 51 -10.33 -11.38 5.79
CA GLU A 51 -10.62 -12.05 4.52
C GLU A 51 -12.12 -12.19 4.31
N LYS A 52 -12.86 -12.51 5.37
CA LYS A 52 -14.33 -12.57 5.31
C LYS A 52 -14.95 -11.18 5.29
N SER A 53 -14.47 -10.29 6.16
CA SER A 53 -15.12 -8.99 6.38
C SER A 53 -14.88 -7.98 5.26
N LEU A 54 -13.76 -8.10 4.53
CA LEU A 54 -13.40 -7.27 3.37
C LEU A 54 -13.59 -8.05 2.06
N SER A 55 -14.61 -8.91 1.99
CA SER A 55 -14.92 -9.70 0.81
C SER A 55 -16.07 -9.10 -0.01
N LEU A 56 -16.10 -9.45 -1.31
CA LEU A 56 -17.20 -9.11 -2.19
C LEU A 56 -18.50 -9.79 -1.72
N THR A 57 -18.41 -11.01 -1.21
CA THR A 57 -19.54 -11.74 -0.61
C THR A 57 -20.15 -10.98 0.58
N GLU A 58 -19.32 -10.43 1.49
CA GLU A 58 -19.83 -9.66 2.63
C GLU A 58 -20.49 -8.36 2.17
N LEU A 59 -19.89 -7.64 1.24
CA LEU A 59 -20.49 -6.43 0.68
C LEU A 59 -21.85 -6.71 0.03
N HIS A 60 -22.04 -7.85 -0.64
CA HIS A 60 -23.33 -8.20 -1.26
C HIS A 60 -24.38 -8.68 -0.25
N ARG A 61 -23.98 -9.48 0.75
CA ARG A 61 -24.90 -10.09 1.71
C ARG A 61 -25.32 -9.14 2.82
N ASN A 62 -24.34 -8.38 3.34
CA ASN A 62 -24.50 -7.54 4.52
C ASN A 62 -23.87 -6.16 4.31
N PRO A 63 -24.29 -5.39 3.28
CA PRO A 63 -23.62 -4.14 2.92
C PRO A 63 -23.63 -3.11 4.06
N ALA A 64 -24.69 -3.04 4.84
CA ALA A 64 -24.78 -2.15 6.00
C ALA A 64 -23.75 -2.50 7.08
N GLU A 65 -23.57 -3.79 7.39
CA GLU A 65 -22.57 -4.27 8.35
C GLU A 65 -21.14 -4.06 7.82
N PHE A 66 -20.91 -4.27 6.53
CA PHE A 66 -19.63 -3.97 5.86
C PHE A 66 -19.23 -2.51 6.09
N TYR A 67 -20.12 -1.55 5.80
CA TYR A 67 -19.86 -0.12 6.00
C TYR A 67 -19.67 0.22 7.48
N GLN A 68 -20.50 -0.28 8.38
CA GLN A 68 -20.40 -0.04 9.81
C GLN A 68 -19.06 -0.51 10.39
N LYS A 69 -18.54 -1.65 9.95
CA LYS A 69 -17.23 -2.19 10.39
C LYS A 69 -16.06 -1.32 9.99
N PHE A 70 -16.12 -0.70 8.80
CA PHE A 70 -14.96 -0.04 8.22
C PHE A 70 -15.02 1.48 8.25
N LEU A 71 -16.17 2.08 8.58
CA LEU A 71 -16.32 3.52 8.59
C LEU A 71 -15.30 4.24 9.48
N ASN A 72 -15.18 3.83 10.73
CA ASN A 72 -14.21 4.41 11.68
C ASN A 72 -12.78 4.31 11.21
N LEU A 73 -12.49 3.24 10.46
CA LEU A 73 -11.19 3.04 9.86
C LEU A 73 -10.95 4.04 8.74
N TRP A 74 -11.94 4.22 7.87
CA TRP A 74 -11.81 5.10 6.70
C TRP A 74 -11.62 6.57 7.09
N TYR A 75 -12.09 7.00 8.26
CA TYR A 75 -11.77 8.33 8.79
C TYR A 75 -10.25 8.55 8.92
N SER A 76 -9.49 7.53 9.31
CA SER A 76 -8.05 7.64 9.44
C SER A 76 -7.33 7.92 8.10
N PHE A 77 -7.96 7.62 6.97
CA PHE A 77 -7.41 7.90 5.64
C PHE A 77 -7.64 9.34 5.19
N ILE A 78 -8.74 9.99 5.64
CA ILE A 78 -9.08 11.36 5.21
C ILE A 78 -8.02 12.35 5.68
N ASP A 79 -7.59 12.23 6.93
CA ASP A 79 -6.65 13.16 7.56
C ASP A 79 -5.19 12.73 7.44
N ALA A 80 -4.93 11.52 6.94
CA ALA A 80 -3.57 11.02 6.78
C ALA A 80 -2.75 11.89 5.83
N ARG A 81 -1.49 12.11 6.20
CA ARG A 81 -0.53 12.84 5.37
C ARG A 81 0.70 11.97 5.12
N PRO A 82 1.37 12.15 3.97
CA PRO A 82 2.61 11.44 3.70
C PRO A 82 3.63 11.66 4.82
N ASN A 83 4.25 10.59 5.27
CA ASN A 83 5.38 10.65 6.21
C ASN A 83 6.72 10.65 5.47
N LEU A 84 7.82 10.72 6.24
CA LEU A 84 9.18 10.78 5.70
C LEU A 84 9.53 9.60 4.79
N GLY A 85 8.96 8.40 5.02
CA GLY A 85 9.17 7.23 4.15
C GLY A 85 8.58 7.43 2.76
N HIS A 86 7.37 7.99 2.66
CA HIS A 86 6.74 8.31 1.38
C HIS A 86 7.52 9.40 0.63
N LEU A 87 7.95 10.45 1.35
CA LEU A 87 8.73 11.56 0.79
C LEU A 87 10.10 11.08 0.29
N ALA A 88 10.76 10.17 1.04
CA ALA A 88 12.04 9.59 0.64
C ALA A 88 11.93 8.80 -0.68
N LEU A 89 10.90 7.96 -0.85
CA LEU A 89 10.68 7.23 -2.11
C LEU A 89 10.39 8.19 -3.27
N SER A 90 9.58 9.23 -3.05
CA SER A 90 9.36 10.29 -4.06
C SER A 90 10.65 11.01 -4.42
N GLN A 91 11.53 11.26 -3.44
CA GLN A 91 12.83 11.89 -3.68
C GLN A 91 13.77 10.97 -4.49
N MET A 92 13.80 9.67 -4.19
CA MET A 92 14.58 8.69 -4.97
C MET A 92 14.10 8.64 -6.43
N GLU A 93 12.79 8.73 -6.67
CA GLU A 93 12.22 8.80 -8.03
C GLU A 93 12.68 10.07 -8.75
N LYS A 94 12.64 11.25 -8.10
CA LYS A 94 13.11 12.53 -8.64
C LYS A 94 14.62 12.51 -8.97
N MET A 95 15.41 11.81 -8.17
CA MET A 95 16.86 11.64 -8.38
C MET A 95 17.18 10.60 -9.47
N GLY A 96 16.18 9.88 -9.99
CA GLY A 96 16.35 8.86 -11.03
C GLY A 96 16.76 7.47 -10.53
N PHE A 97 16.94 7.29 -9.21
CA PHE A 97 17.29 6.02 -8.60
C PHE A 97 16.11 5.04 -8.49
N LEU A 98 14.87 5.53 -8.49
CA LEU A 98 13.66 4.71 -8.41
C LEU A 98 12.81 4.91 -9.66
N LYS A 99 12.34 3.83 -10.28
CA LYS A 99 11.47 3.89 -11.46
C LYS A 99 10.00 4.08 -11.10
N GLY A 100 9.59 3.62 -9.91
CA GLY A 100 8.24 3.80 -9.40
C GLY A 100 7.94 2.95 -8.18
N VAL A 101 6.75 3.14 -7.63
CA VAL A 101 6.26 2.50 -6.41
C VAL A 101 5.07 1.61 -6.72
N ILE A 102 5.17 0.35 -6.34
CA ILE A 102 4.05 -0.59 -6.32
C ILE A 102 3.53 -0.64 -4.90
N THR A 103 2.28 -0.28 -4.68
CA THR A 103 1.75 -0.27 -3.32
C THR A 103 0.55 -1.18 -3.14
N GLN A 104 0.57 -1.93 -2.04
CA GLN A 104 -0.58 -2.68 -1.53
C GLN A 104 -1.54 -1.79 -0.76
N ASN A 105 -1.13 -0.54 -0.46
CA ASN A 105 -1.92 0.40 0.32
C ASN A 105 -2.98 1.07 -0.56
N ILE A 106 -4.10 1.41 0.09
CA ILE A 106 -5.26 2.03 -0.54
C ILE A 106 -5.39 3.51 -0.14
N ASP A 107 -4.39 4.06 0.57
CA ASP A 107 -4.40 5.38 1.21
C ASP A 107 -4.07 6.55 0.28
N GLY A 108 -3.44 6.29 -0.86
CA GLY A 108 -3.05 7.32 -1.83
C GLY A 108 -1.84 8.16 -1.42
N LEU A 109 -1.14 7.83 -0.32
CA LEU A 109 -0.09 8.67 0.25
C LEU A 109 1.16 8.79 -0.63
N HIS A 110 1.49 7.77 -1.44
CA HIS A 110 2.61 7.88 -2.38
C HIS A 110 2.37 8.96 -3.44
N LYS A 111 1.17 9.01 -4.02
CA LYS A 111 0.78 10.07 -4.97
C LYS A 111 0.77 11.45 -4.28
N ALA A 112 0.23 11.52 -3.07
CA ALA A 112 0.24 12.75 -2.27
C ALA A 112 1.66 13.21 -1.88
N ALA A 113 2.63 12.29 -1.74
CA ALA A 113 4.05 12.60 -1.52
C ALA A 113 4.77 13.09 -2.79
N GLY A 114 4.11 13.04 -3.96
CA GLY A 114 4.65 13.50 -5.24
C GLY A 114 5.36 12.42 -6.05
N SER A 115 5.21 11.12 -5.72
CA SER A 115 5.61 10.03 -6.60
C SER A 115 4.74 10.05 -7.87
N LYS A 116 5.37 9.92 -9.04
CA LYS A 116 4.70 10.00 -10.35
C LYS A 116 4.23 8.63 -10.82
N ASN A 117 5.10 7.62 -10.74
CA ASN A 117 4.82 6.27 -11.18
C ASN A 117 4.38 5.44 -9.97
N VAL A 118 3.07 5.33 -9.75
CA VAL A 118 2.49 4.60 -8.61
C VAL A 118 1.43 3.64 -9.10
N TRP A 119 1.67 2.34 -8.90
CA TRP A 119 0.70 1.27 -9.13
C TRP A 119 0.01 0.90 -7.82
N GLU A 120 -1.26 1.23 -7.71
CA GLU A 120 -2.10 0.94 -6.54
C GLU A 120 -2.79 -0.42 -6.74
N ILE A 121 -2.04 -1.50 -6.51
CA ILE A 121 -2.45 -2.86 -6.91
C ILE A 121 -3.69 -3.39 -6.21
N HIS A 122 -4.09 -2.79 -5.10
CA HIS A 122 -5.36 -3.09 -4.40
C HIS A 122 -6.39 -1.97 -4.56
N GLY A 123 -6.24 -1.10 -5.57
CA GLY A 123 -7.11 0.06 -5.75
C GLY A 123 -6.86 1.16 -4.73
N HIS A 124 -7.83 2.03 -4.51
CA HIS A 124 -7.69 3.17 -3.59
C HIS A 124 -9.04 3.64 -3.06
N LEU A 125 -9.04 4.25 -1.85
CA LEU A 125 -10.24 4.76 -1.18
C LEU A 125 -10.69 6.15 -1.63
N ARG A 126 -9.94 6.85 -2.48
CA ARG A 126 -10.31 8.23 -2.91
C ARG A 126 -11.66 8.30 -3.59
N ILE A 127 -12.06 7.23 -4.27
CA ILE A 127 -13.37 7.11 -4.91
C ILE A 127 -14.03 5.77 -4.59
N GLY A 128 -15.34 5.74 -4.73
CA GLY A 128 -16.13 4.53 -4.87
C GLY A 128 -17.01 4.63 -6.11
N TYR A 129 -17.75 3.60 -6.42
CA TYR A 129 -18.63 3.57 -7.59
C TYR A 129 -19.88 2.72 -7.34
N CYS A 130 -20.96 3.12 -8.01
CA CYS A 130 -22.20 2.37 -7.98
C CYS A 130 -22.04 1.02 -8.68
N MET A 131 -22.41 -0.07 -8.00
CA MET A 131 -22.35 -1.42 -8.54
C MET A 131 -23.32 -1.67 -9.71
N LYS A 132 -24.32 -0.79 -9.92
CA LYS A 132 -25.36 -0.93 -10.96
C LYS A 132 -25.09 -0.05 -12.19
N CYS A 133 -24.72 1.23 -12.00
CA CYS A 133 -24.58 2.19 -13.11
C CYS A 133 -23.16 2.76 -13.24
N ASN A 134 -22.22 2.36 -12.38
CA ASN A 134 -20.82 2.81 -12.35
C ASN A 134 -20.63 4.32 -12.12
N HIS A 135 -21.65 5.03 -11.62
CA HIS A 135 -21.47 6.44 -11.21
C HIS A 135 -20.48 6.53 -10.05
N HIS A 136 -19.57 7.50 -10.12
CA HIS A 136 -18.45 7.63 -9.17
C HIS A 136 -18.80 8.59 -8.03
N TYR A 137 -18.29 8.29 -6.84
CA TYR A 137 -18.44 9.07 -5.62
C TYR A 137 -17.07 9.24 -4.95
N SER A 138 -16.80 10.40 -4.39
CA SER A 138 -15.62 10.58 -3.54
C SER A 138 -15.80 9.87 -2.18
N LEU A 139 -14.71 9.54 -1.50
CA LEU A 139 -14.77 8.95 -0.16
C LEU A 139 -15.55 9.84 0.85
N PRO A 140 -15.35 11.18 0.90
CA PRO A 140 -16.16 12.04 1.77
C PRO A 140 -17.66 11.97 1.49
N GLU A 141 -18.09 11.88 0.22
CA GLU A 141 -19.50 11.73 -0.12
C GLU A 141 -20.08 10.41 0.38
N ILE A 142 -19.34 9.32 0.26
CA ILE A 142 -19.73 7.99 0.75
C ILE A 142 -19.89 8.03 2.28
N ILE A 143 -18.89 8.58 2.96
CA ILE A 143 -18.92 8.70 4.44
C ILE A 143 -20.11 9.56 4.88
N SER A 144 -20.32 10.72 4.24
CA SER A 144 -21.43 11.62 4.57
C SER A 144 -22.80 10.94 4.43
N GLN A 145 -23.02 10.10 3.42
CA GLN A 145 -24.25 9.34 3.29
C GLN A 145 -24.46 8.40 4.48
N VAL A 146 -23.43 7.63 4.86
CA VAL A 146 -23.52 6.69 5.99
C VAL A 146 -23.76 7.42 7.31
N GLU A 147 -23.14 8.58 7.53
CA GLU A 147 -23.37 9.43 8.71
C GLU A 147 -24.79 10.00 8.79
N GLN A 148 -25.40 10.29 7.64
CA GLN A 148 -26.78 10.77 7.55
C GLN A 148 -27.83 9.66 7.72
N GLY A 149 -27.37 8.41 7.87
CA GLY A 149 -28.23 7.25 8.10
C GLY A 149 -28.47 6.38 6.86
N ASP A 150 -27.91 6.74 5.70
CA ASP A 150 -27.97 5.94 4.48
C ASP A 150 -26.90 4.82 4.54
N ASN A 151 -27.21 3.75 5.26
CA ASN A 151 -26.32 2.61 5.41
C ASN A 151 -26.99 1.30 4.92
N PRO A 152 -26.60 0.74 3.78
CA PRO A 152 -25.45 1.11 2.95
C PRO A 152 -25.67 2.41 2.15
N PRO A 153 -24.61 3.11 1.73
CA PRO A 153 -24.71 4.27 0.86
C PRO A 153 -25.25 3.86 -0.52
N LEU A 154 -26.20 4.65 -1.04
CA LEU A 154 -26.92 4.37 -2.27
C LEU A 154 -26.63 5.41 -3.36
N CYS A 155 -26.60 4.95 -4.58
CA CYS A 155 -26.42 5.80 -5.75
C CYS A 155 -27.63 6.74 -5.93
N LYS A 156 -27.37 8.03 -6.07
CA LYS A 156 -28.42 9.04 -6.29
C LYS A 156 -29.14 8.88 -7.64
N GLU A 157 -28.45 8.30 -8.63
CA GLU A 157 -28.98 8.12 -9.99
C GLU A 157 -29.88 6.89 -10.14
N CYS A 158 -29.53 5.78 -9.47
CA CYS A 158 -30.21 4.50 -9.74
C CYS A 158 -30.51 3.64 -8.51
N GLN A 159 -30.23 4.17 -7.31
CA GLN A 159 -30.45 3.51 -6.02
C GLN A 159 -29.66 2.18 -5.86
N GLY A 160 -28.64 1.97 -6.69
CA GLY A 160 -27.71 0.83 -6.55
C GLY A 160 -26.76 1.08 -5.36
N ILE A 161 -26.25 0.01 -4.75
CA ILE A 161 -25.26 0.10 -3.67
C ILE A 161 -23.96 0.71 -4.25
N ILE A 162 -23.39 1.67 -3.54
CA ILE A 162 -22.06 2.21 -3.81
C ILE A 162 -21.05 1.26 -3.16
N ARG A 163 -19.97 0.94 -3.84
CA ARG A 163 -18.84 0.19 -3.28
C ARG A 163 -17.58 1.05 -3.24
N PRO A 164 -16.64 0.82 -2.29
CA PRO A 164 -15.34 1.48 -2.30
C PRO A 164 -14.51 1.03 -3.53
N GLY A 165 -13.65 1.92 -4.04
CA GLY A 165 -12.78 1.67 -5.19
C GLY A 165 -11.54 0.83 -4.87
N VAL A 166 -11.66 -0.10 -3.95
CA VAL A 166 -10.59 -1.02 -3.52
C VAL A 166 -10.85 -2.44 -4.01
N VAL A 167 -9.79 -3.21 -4.18
CA VAL A 167 -9.88 -4.65 -4.44
C VAL A 167 -10.22 -5.36 -3.13
N LEU A 168 -11.41 -5.90 -3.06
CA LEU A 168 -11.85 -6.75 -1.95
C LEU A 168 -11.36 -8.19 -2.17
N PHE A 169 -11.38 -9.01 -1.10
CA PHE A 169 -11.23 -10.46 -1.29
C PHE A 169 -12.32 -10.96 -2.24
N GLU A 170 -11.99 -11.92 -3.10
CA GLU A 170 -12.83 -12.47 -4.17
C GLU A 170 -12.98 -11.57 -5.42
N ASP A 171 -12.49 -10.30 -5.38
CA ASP A 171 -12.42 -9.46 -6.56
C ASP A 171 -11.28 -9.88 -7.51
N LEU A 172 -11.43 -9.52 -8.77
CA LEU A 172 -10.31 -9.47 -9.69
C LEU A 172 -9.32 -8.39 -9.25
N MET A 173 -8.03 -8.63 -9.49
CA MET A 173 -7.00 -7.63 -9.24
C MET A 173 -7.20 -6.40 -10.12
N SER A 174 -6.77 -5.23 -9.60
CA SER A 174 -6.77 -3.99 -10.36
C SER A 174 -5.91 -4.08 -11.63
N PRO A 175 -6.17 -3.30 -12.68
CA PRO A 175 -5.28 -3.18 -13.83
C PRO A 175 -3.84 -2.86 -13.43
N ASP A 176 -3.65 -1.99 -12.43
CA ASP A 176 -2.34 -1.62 -11.88
C ASP A 176 -1.51 -2.83 -11.43
N PHE A 177 -2.13 -3.94 -11.01
CA PHE A 177 -1.40 -5.15 -10.65
C PHE A 177 -0.72 -5.79 -11.86
N PHE A 178 -1.42 -5.88 -12.99
CA PHE A 178 -0.89 -6.48 -14.22
C PHE A 178 0.17 -5.59 -14.84
N ASP A 179 -0.05 -4.28 -14.82
CA ASP A 179 0.93 -3.28 -15.30
C ASP A 179 2.20 -3.32 -14.45
N ALA A 180 2.07 -3.27 -13.12
CA ALA A 180 3.20 -3.40 -12.20
C ALA A 180 3.99 -4.69 -12.42
N ARG A 181 3.29 -5.82 -12.62
CA ARG A 181 3.91 -7.12 -12.89
C ARG A 181 4.71 -7.10 -14.18
N SER A 182 4.20 -6.47 -15.23
CA SER A 182 4.89 -6.29 -16.50
C SER A 182 6.13 -5.41 -16.34
N GLU A 183 5.98 -4.29 -15.65
CA GLU A 183 7.03 -3.30 -15.42
C GLU A 183 8.22 -3.86 -14.65
N ILE A 184 7.99 -4.63 -13.58
CA ILE A 184 9.09 -5.15 -12.75
C ILE A 184 9.73 -6.42 -13.29
N ASN A 185 9.16 -7.04 -14.32
CA ASN A 185 9.70 -8.28 -14.85
C ASN A 185 11.15 -8.10 -15.32
N GLY A 186 12.09 -8.86 -14.75
CA GLY A 186 13.52 -8.73 -15.00
C GLY A 186 14.14 -7.44 -14.46
N ALA A 187 13.50 -6.74 -13.50
CA ALA A 187 14.12 -5.59 -12.83
C ALA A 187 15.32 -6.02 -11.97
N ASP A 188 16.29 -5.10 -11.81
CA ASP A 188 17.53 -5.41 -11.08
C ASP A 188 17.31 -5.54 -9.59
N LEU A 189 16.49 -4.64 -9.01
CA LEU A 189 16.26 -4.55 -7.58
C LEU A 189 14.81 -4.19 -7.24
N LEU A 190 14.22 -4.91 -6.29
CA LEU A 190 12.97 -4.55 -5.63
C LEU A 190 13.25 -4.21 -4.17
N LEU A 191 12.94 -2.98 -3.77
CA LEU A 191 12.93 -2.53 -2.39
C LEU A 191 11.57 -2.85 -1.77
N VAL A 192 11.50 -3.79 -0.86
CA VAL A 192 10.27 -4.10 -0.12
C VAL A 192 10.28 -3.28 1.17
N ALA A 193 9.33 -2.36 1.32
CA ALA A 193 9.23 -1.48 2.48
C ALA A 193 7.86 -1.61 3.16
N GLY A 194 7.84 -2.12 4.39
CA GLY A 194 6.61 -2.17 5.20
C GLY A 194 5.60 -3.24 4.79
N SER A 195 6.02 -4.28 4.06
CA SER A 195 5.16 -5.40 3.71
C SER A 195 5.67 -6.71 4.31
N LYS A 196 4.78 -7.51 4.90
CA LYS A 196 5.08 -8.88 5.37
C LYS A 196 5.09 -9.91 4.23
N LEU A 197 4.70 -9.51 3.02
CA LEU A 197 4.59 -10.36 1.84
C LEU A 197 3.75 -11.64 2.10
N LYS A 198 2.55 -11.50 2.66
CA LYS A 198 1.64 -12.61 2.98
C LYS A 198 0.39 -12.68 2.11
N VAL A 199 -0.02 -11.58 1.46
CA VAL A 199 -1.25 -11.50 0.68
C VAL A 199 -1.00 -11.83 -0.77
N GLN A 200 -1.69 -12.85 -1.25
CA GLN A 200 -1.70 -13.19 -2.67
C GLN A 200 -2.58 -12.20 -3.46
N PRO A 201 -2.27 -11.94 -4.74
CA PRO A 201 -1.12 -12.41 -5.50
C PRO A 201 0.14 -11.53 -5.37
N ALA A 202 0.12 -10.45 -4.57
CA ALA A 202 1.25 -9.52 -4.40
C ALA A 202 2.54 -10.21 -3.92
N THR A 203 2.43 -11.34 -3.20
CA THR A 203 3.58 -12.14 -2.75
C THR A 203 4.39 -12.77 -3.89
N SER A 204 3.84 -12.82 -5.09
CA SER A 204 4.55 -13.35 -6.28
C SER A 204 5.47 -12.32 -6.93
N LEU A 205 5.25 -11.02 -6.70
CA LEU A 205 6.01 -9.94 -7.35
C LEU A 205 7.53 -10.02 -7.10
N PRO A 206 8.03 -10.29 -5.87
CA PRO A 206 9.46 -10.41 -5.65
C PRO A 206 10.16 -11.52 -6.45
N SER A 207 9.44 -12.53 -6.95
CA SER A 207 10.03 -13.59 -7.79
C SER A 207 10.33 -13.17 -9.22
N LEU A 208 9.87 -11.99 -9.63
CA LEU A 208 10.04 -11.46 -10.99
C LEU A 208 11.30 -10.63 -11.17
N VAL A 209 12.05 -10.37 -10.10
CA VAL A 209 13.21 -9.48 -10.08
C VAL A 209 14.49 -10.25 -9.75
N HIS A 210 15.65 -9.66 -10.09
CA HIS A 210 16.94 -10.32 -9.82
C HIS A 210 17.36 -10.26 -8.35
N LYS A 211 17.13 -9.13 -7.68
CA LYS A 211 17.50 -8.92 -6.28
C LYS A 211 16.34 -8.31 -5.50
N VAL A 212 16.22 -8.72 -4.23
CA VAL A 212 15.23 -8.15 -3.29
C VAL A 212 15.96 -7.66 -2.05
N ALA A 213 15.76 -6.40 -1.68
CA ALA A 213 16.16 -5.85 -0.39
C ALA A 213 14.92 -5.50 0.43
N ILE A 214 14.95 -5.77 1.73
CA ILE A 214 13.77 -5.65 2.61
C ILE A 214 14.07 -4.67 3.73
N ILE A 215 13.19 -3.69 3.89
CA ILE A 215 13.15 -2.75 5.03
C ILE A 215 11.84 -3.00 5.75
N ASN A 216 11.87 -3.70 6.88
CA ASN A 216 10.66 -3.99 7.63
C ASN A 216 10.98 -4.26 9.09
N GLN A 217 10.20 -3.72 10.03
CA GLN A 217 10.44 -3.90 11.47
C GLN A 217 10.30 -5.36 11.94
N ARG A 218 9.48 -6.14 11.25
CA ARG A 218 9.22 -7.56 11.55
C ARG A 218 9.68 -8.43 10.38
N SER A 219 9.92 -9.71 10.66
CA SER A 219 10.28 -10.67 9.63
C SER A 219 9.20 -10.83 8.55
N THR A 220 9.65 -11.15 7.35
CA THR A 220 8.81 -11.41 6.18
C THR A 220 8.96 -12.85 5.69
N THR A 221 8.08 -13.27 4.80
CA THR A 221 8.20 -14.61 4.18
C THR A 221 9.38 -14.71 3.20
N TRP A 222 10.01 -13.57 2.85
CA TRP A 222 11.09 -13.49 1.88
C TRP A 222 12.49 -13.25 2.47
N ASP A 223 12.62 -13.06 3.79
CA ASP A 223 13.91 -12.73 4.45
C ASP A 223 15.06 -13.65 4.02
N LYS A 224 14.80 -14.96 3.93
CA LYS A 224 15.82 -15.95 3.53
C LYS A 224 16.27 -15.86 2.08
N LYS A 225 15.51 -15.20 1.22
CA LYS A 225 15.79 -15.04 -0.22
C LYS A 225 16.30 -13.64 -0.56
N ALA A 226 16.14 -12.69 0.35
CA ALA A 226 16.58 -11.32 0.15
C ALA A 226 18.11 -11.20 0.24
N VAL A 227 18.68 -10.33 -0.59
CA VAL A 227 20.14 -10.03 -0.56
C VAL A 227 20.51 -9.13 0.62
N LEU A 228 19.52 -8.42 1.19
CA LEU A 228 19.68 -7.58 2.37
C LEU A 228 18.33 -7.46 3.12
N VAL A 229 18.38 -7.56 4.45
CA VAL A 229 17.21 -7.33 5.32
C VAL A 229 17.60 -6.35 6.41
N ILE A 230 16.87 -5.25 6.52
CA ILE A 230 17.05 -4.20 7.53
C ILE A 230 15.82 -4.17 8.43
N ASN A 231 15.93 -4.74 9.64
CA ASN A 231 14.84 -4.75 10.62
C ASN A 231 14.88 -3.49 11.49
N ARG A 232 14.53 -2.33 10.92
CA ARG A 232 14.53 -1.02 11.56
C ARG A 232 13.31 -0.19 11.12
N SER A 233 13.19 1.05 11.63
CA SER A 233 12.19 2.03 11.17
C SER A 233 12.30 2.22 9.65
N ILE A 234 11.17 2.13 8.98
CA ILE A 234 11.09 2.23 7.51
C ILE A 234 11.45 3.64 7.08
N SER A 235 10.79 4.64 7.66
CA SER A 235 11.02 6.05 7.30
C SER A 235 12.45 6.47 7.57
N LYS A 236 13.00 6.13 8.75
CA LYS A 236 14.41 6.45 9.06
C LYS A 236 15.35 5.81 8.03
N THR A 237 15.18 4.53 7.74
CA THR A 237 16.08 3.82 6.82
C THR A 237 15.99 4.39 5.39
N LEU A 238 14.79 4.77 4.93
CA LEU A 238 14.63 5.37 3.61
C LEU A 238 15.21 6.79 3.54
N VAL A 239 15.12 7.57 4.61
CA VAL A 239 15.76 8.91 4.69
C VAL A 239 17.28 8.76 4.66
N ASP A 240 17.85 7.90 5.51
CA ASP A 240 19.29 7.65 5.55
C ASP A 240 19.81 7.13 4.19
N LEU A 241 19.04 6.27 3.51
CA LEU A 241 19.35 5.83 2.14
C LEU A 241 19.42 7.01 1.15
N VAL A 242 18.43 7.91 1.19
CA VAL A 242 18.41 9.10 0.33
C VAL A 242 19.64 9.97 0.59
N ASP A 243 20.05 10.13 1.85
CA ASP A 243 21.21 10.94 2.20
C ASP A 243 22.52 10.29 1.74
N CYS A 244 22.68 8.96 1.86
CA CYS A 244 23.79 8.22 1.27
C CYS A 244 23.84 8.36 -0.27
N LEU A 245 22.68 8.29 -0.93
CA LEU A 245 22.60 8.43 -2.39
C LEU A 245 23.00 9.82 -2.86
N LYS A 246 22.64 10.89 -2.11
CA LYS A 246 23.06 12.28 -2.40
C LYS A 246 24.55 12.49 -2.22
N ALA A 247 25.16 11.89 -1.18
CA ALA A 247 26.58 12.04 -0.91
C ALA A 247 27.49 11.39 -1.97
N GLY A 248 26.94 10.49 -2.78
CA GLY A 248 27.65 9.81 -3.88
C GLY A 248 27.42 10.41 -5.27
N ILE A 249 26.71 11.56 -5.36
CA ILE A 249 26.54 12.37 -6.58
C ILE A 249 27.57 13.51 -6.56
#